data_b57c95fb566fabbee416de99bfa5fbac
#
_entry.id   b57c95fb566fabbee416de99bfa5fbac
#
_cell.length_a   1.000
_cell.length_b   1.000
_cell.length_c   1.000
_cell.angle_alpha   90.00
_cell.angle_beta   90.00
_cell.angle_gamma   90.00
#
_symmetry.space_group_name_H-M   'P 1'
#
loop_
_entity.id
_entity.type
_entity.pdbx_description
1 polymer ?
#
loop_
_entity_poly.entity_id
_entity_poly.type
_entity_poly.pdbx_seq_one_letter_code
_entity_poly.pdbx_strand_id
1 'polypeptide(L)'
;MIGMIFWNIAPFLLLIEQLAGKNLSGKKIALFGCGDAMSFGSTFCDAVGIIYEKLQGTGATFIGTADPSDYTYDASTAEIDGQLVGLLIDENNEADKTELRIQNWTDALKKEI
;
A
#
# COMPACT_ATOMS: atom_id res chain seq x y z
N MET A 1 -5.75 -12.24 -7.24
CA MET A 1 -5.32 -11.09 -6.41
C MET A 1 -4.01 -11.41 -5.73
N ILE A 2 -3.12 -10.46 -5.67
CA ILE A 2 -1.87 -10.56 -4.92
C ILE A 2 -1.89 -9.52 -3.82
N GLY A 3 -1.68 -9.95 -2.58
CA GLY A 3 -1.53 -9.05 -1.44
C GLY A 3 -0.07 -8.99 -1.02
N MET A 4 0.40 -7.80 -0.66
CA MET A 4 1.79 -7.62 -0.22
C MET A 4 1.82 -6.79 1.06
N ILE A 5 2.66 -7.21 2.00
CA ILE A 5 2.91 -6.48 3.24
C ILE A 5 4.40 -6.20 3.36
N PHE A 6 4.76 -4.94 3.66
CA PHE A 6 6.15 -4.53 3.78
C PHE A 6 6.33 -3.61 4.98
N TRP A 7 7.29 -3.97 5.83
CA TRP A 7 7.80 -3.09 6.87
C TRP A 7 9.07 -2.40 6.37
N ASN A 8 9.92 -3.14 5.70
CA ASN A 8 11.17 -2.67 5.13
C ASN A 8 11.33 -3.27 3.74
N ILE A 9 11.41 -2.42 2.71
CA ILE A 9 11.45 -2.87 1.32
C ILE A 9 12.78 -3.50 0.92
N ALA A 10 13.89 -3.13 1.56
CA ALA A 10 15.22 -3.56 1.12
C ALA A 10 15.37 -5.08 0.93
N PRO A 11 14.89 -5.93 1.86
CA PRO A 11 14.99 -7.39 1.68
C PRO A 11 14.14 -7.93 0.53
N PHE A 12 13.18 -7.16 0.05
CA PHE A 12 12.22 -7.60 -0.97
C PHE A 12 12.48 -7.00 -2.35
N LEU A 13 13.49 -6.12 -2.47
CA LEU A 13 13.71 -5.36 -3.70
C LEU A 13 13.95 -6.27 -4.89
N LEU A 14 14.73 -7.34 -4.72
CA LEU A 14 15.02 -8.28 -5.79
C LEU A 14 13.75 -8.99 -6.27
N LEU A 15 12.86 -9.39 -5.35
CA LEU A 15 11.60 -10.01 -5.70
C LEU A 15 10.71 -9.04 -6.49
N ILE A 16 10.64 -7.79 -6.06
CA ILE A 16 9.85 -6.77 -6.74
C ILE A 16 10.37 -6.52 -8.15
N GLU A 17 11.68 -6.47 -8.34
CA GLU A 17 12.28 -6.29 -9.66
C GLU A 17 11.99 -7.47 -10.58
N GLN A 18 11.96 -8.69 -10.05
CA GLN A 18 11.58 -9.87 -10.82
C GLN A 18 10.11 -9.81 -11.24
N LEU A 19 9.22 -9.39 -10.33
CA LEU A 19 7.80 -9.21 -10.65
C LEU A 19 7.60 -8.13 -11.72
N ALA A 20 8.36 -7.05 -11.64
CA ALA A 20 8.24 -5.94 -12.58
C ALA A 20 8.56 -6.37 -14.02
N GLY A 21 9.33 -7.43 -14.21
CA GLY A 21 9.63 -7.99 -15.51
C GLY A 21 8.61 -8.99 -16.05
N LYS A 22 7.55 -9.26 -15.29
CA LYS A 22 6.53 -10.24 -15.68
C LYS A 22 5.34 -9.58 -16.35
N ASN A 23 4.60 -10.37 -17.11
CA ASN A 23 3.29 -9.95 -17.62
C ASN A 23 2.23 -10.38 -16.61
N LEU A 24 1.65 -9.38 -15.95
CA LEU A 24 0.62 -9.59 -14.93
C LEU A 24 -0.77 -9.17 -15.42
N SER A 25 -0.97 -9.14 -16.73
CA SER A 25 -2.28 -8.82 -17.31
C SER A 25 -3.35 -9.77 -16.78
N GLY A 26 -4.49 -9.22 -16.39
CA GLY A 26 -5.57 -10.01 -15.80
C GLY A 26 -5.41 -10.26 -14.30
N LYS A 27 -4.29 -9.86 -13.70
CA LYS A 27 -4.08 -9.98 -12.26
C LYS A 27 -4.52 -8.70 -11.56
N LYS A 28 -5.09 -8.85 -10.37
CA LYS A 28 -5.43 -7.73 -9.49
C LYS A 28 -4.47 -7.73 -8.31
N ILE A 29 -3.92 -6.57 -8.00
CA ILE A 29 -2.96 -6.40 -6.91
C ILE A 29 -3.54 -5.43 -5.89
N ALA A 30 -3.57 -5.85 -4.63
CA ALA A 30 -3.90 -4.99 -3.50
C ALA A 30 -2.67 -4.91 -2.59
N LEU A 31 -2.27 -3.69 -2.25
CA LEU A 31 -1.08 -3.43 -1.46
C LEU A 31 -1.46 -3.01 -0.05
N PHE A 32 -0.64 -3.40 0.92
CA PHE A 32 -0.77 -2.90 2.28
C PHE A 32 0.60 -2.90 2.95
N GLY A 33 0.77 -1.99 3.91
CA GLY A 33 2.04 -1.87 4.60
C GLY A 33 1.89 -1.15 5.93
N CYS A 34 2.97 -1.16 6.71
CA CYS A 34 3.02 -0.56 8.03
C CYS A 34 4.02 0.58 8.07
N GLY A 35 3.78 1.55 8.95
CA GLY A 35 4.67 2.67 9.16
C GLY A 35 4.49 3.30 10.53
N ASP A 36 5.23 4.36 10.79
CA ASP A 36 5.18 5.13 12.03
C ASP A 36 5.13 6.62 11.66
N ALA A 37 3.92 7.20 11.70
CA ALA A 37 3.69 8.56 11.25
C ALA A 37 4.37 9.61 12.13
N MET A 38 4.57 9.34 13.42
CA MET A 38 5.20 10.28 14.32
C MET A 38 6.73 10.31 14.15
N SER A 39 7.35 9.15 13.96
CA SER A 39 8.80 9.04 13.81
C SER A 39 9.26 9.25 12.36
N PHE A 40 8.44 8.86 11.39
CA PHE A 40 8.77 8.89 9.97
C PHE A 40 7.64 9.50 9.14
N GLY A 41 7.10 10.63 9.60
CA GLY A 41 5.93 11.26 8.98
C GLY A 41 6.14 11.74 7.56
N SER A 42 7.37 12.09 7.18
CA SER A 42 7.67 12.55 5.82
C SER A 42 7.91 11.42 4.82
N THR A 43 8.03 10.18 5.30
CA THR A 43 8.25 8.98 4.48
C THR A 43 7.29 7.86 4.85
N PHE A 44 6.13 8.21 5.37
CA PHE A 44 5.17 7.25 5.93
C PHE A 44 4.76 6.21 4.89
N CYS A 45 5.04 4.94 5.17
CA CYS A 45 4.71 3.80 4.31
C CYS A 45 5.17 3.96 2.85
N ASP A 46 6.30 4.63 2.63
CA ASP A 46 6.82 4.86 1.28
C ASP A 46 7.05 3.57 0.50
N ALA A 47 7.35 2.47 1.20
CA ALA A 47 7.54 1.17 0.55
C ALA A 47 6.33 0.76 -0.29
N VAL A 48 5.11 1.06 0.17
CA VAL A 48 3.88 0.75 -0.59
C VAL A 48 3.86 1.52 -1.91
N GLY A 49 4.19 2.82 -1.87
CA GLY A 49 4.25 3.65 -3.06
C GLY A 49 5.34 3.24 -4.02
N ILE A 50 6.50 2.83 -3.50
CA ILE A 50 7.63 2.37 -4.32
C ILE A 50 7.25 1.09 -5.05
N ILE A 51 6.60 0.14 -4.38
CA ILE A 51 6.15 -1.10 -5.00
C ILE A 51 5.10 -0.81 -6.08
N TYR A 52 4.14 0.03 -5.77
CA TYR A 52 3.12 0.45 -6.73
C TYR A 52 3.76 0.99 -8.00
N GLU A 53 4.74 1.88 -7.86
CA GLU A 53 5.43 2.49 -8.99
C GLU A 53 6.23 1.47 -9.80
N LYS A 54 6.96 0.57 -9.12
CA LYS A 54 7.78 -0.43 -9.80
C LYS A 54 6.96 -1.47 -10.55
N LEU A 55 5.74 -1.72 -10.13
CA LEU A 55 4.86 -2.70 -10.79
C LEU A 55 3.96 -2.07 -11.87
N GLN A 56 4.10 -0.77 -12.13
CA GLN A 56 3.46 -0.16 -13.30
C GLN A 56 4.06 -0.76 -14.56
N GLY A 57 3.26 -0.90 -15.62
CA GLY A 57 3.71 -1.50 -16.85
C GLY A 57 3.67 -3.02 -16.90
N THR A 58 3.35 -3.69 -15.78
CA THR A 58 3.16 -5.15 -15.77
C THR A 58 1.82 -5.57 -16.36
N GLY A 59 0.90 -4.65 -16.53
CA GLY A 59 -0.47 -4.93 -16.95
C GLY A 59 -1.42 -5.28 -15.83
N ALA A 60 -0.94 -5.35 -14.59
CA ALA A 60 -1.79 -5.63 -13.44
C ALA A 60 -2.75 -4.47 -13.16
N THR A 61 -3.91 -4.80 -12.60
CA THR A 61 -4.88 -3.81 -12.12
C THR A 61 -4.71 -3.65 -10.61
N PHE A 62 -4.47 -2.42 -10.16
CA PHE A 62 -4.35 -2.13 -8.73
C PHE A 62 -5.72 -1.82 -8.16
N ILE A 63 -6.06 -2.48 -7.05
CA ILE A 63 -7.30 -2.30 -6.31
C ILE A 63 -6.97 -1.98 -4.85
N GLY A 64 -7.97 -1.64 -4.06
CA GLY A 64 -7.76 -1.42 -2.63
C GLY A 64 -7.18 -0.05 -2.31
N THR A 65 -7.64 1.01 -2.98
CA THR A 65 -7.29 2.38 -2.60
C THR A 65 -7.93 2.74 -1.26
N ALA A 66 -7.38 3.73 -0.58
CA ALA A 66 -7.88 4.20 0.69
C ALA A 66 -7.89 5.73 0.74
N ASP A 67 -8.70 6.28 1.66
CA ASP A 67 -8.80 7.72 1.86
C ASP A 67 -7.73 8.17 2.85
N PRO A 68 -6.86 9.15 2.49
CA PRO A 68 -5.81 9.62 3.38
C PRO A 68 -6.30 10.55 4.49
N SER A 69 -7.54 11.01 4.47
CA SER A 69 -8.03 12.07 5.37
C SER A 69 -8.00 11.68 6.86
N ASP A 70 -7.98 10.39 7.16
CA ASP A 70 -7.97 9.88 8.54
C ASP A 70 -6.54 9.64 9.08
N TYR A 71 -5.53 10.01 8.31
CA TYR A 71 -4.13 9.79 8.68
C TYR A 71 -3.46 11.10 9.12
N THR A 72 -2.33 10.97 9.83
CA THR A 72 -1.61 12.12 10.41
C THR A 72 -0.16 12.25 9.94
N TYR A 73 0.22 11.56 8.87
CA TYR A 73 1.56 11.69 8.30
C TYR A 73 1.73 13.04 7.57
N ASP A 74 2.98 13.45 7.35
CA ASP A 74 3.30 14.66 6.59
C ASP A 74 3.32 14.40 5.09
N ALA A 75 3.94 13.30 4.68
CA ALA A 75 4.05 12.93 3.27
C ALA A 75 4.21 11.42 3.11
N SER A 76 3.73 10.91 1.97
CA SER A 76 3.89 9.50 1.61
C SER A 76 3.89 9.35 0.09
N THR A 77 4.83 8.55 -0.45
CA THR A 77 4.81 8.19 -1.87
C THR A 77 3.62 7.30 -2.22
N ALA A 78 2.95 6.72 -1.22
CA ALA A 78 1.75 5.92 -1.41
C ALA A 78 0.50 6.78 -1.67
N GLU A 79 0.59 8.09 -1.44
CA GLU A 79 -0.50 9.02 -1.73
C GLU A 79 -0.33 9.56 -3.15
N ILE A 80 -1.24 9.18 -4.05
CA ILE A 80 -1.22 9.58 -5.46
C ILE A 80 -2.60 10.10 -5.84
N ASP A 81 -2.63 11.31 -6.39
CA ASP A 81 -3.87 11.97 -6.82
C ASP A 81 -4.93 12.05 -5.70
N GLY A 82 -4.48 12.31 -4.48
CA GLY A 82 -5.38 12.47 -3.33
C GLY A 82 -5.91 11.18 -2.74
N GLN A 83 -5.39 10.04 -3.16
CA GLN A 83 -5.76 8.73 -2.62
C GLN A 83 -4.53 7.91 -2.25
N LEU A 84 -4.68 7.01 -1.28
CA LEU A 84 -3.66 6.04 -0.96
C LEU A 84 -3.80 4.85 -1.90
N VAL A 85 -2.68 4.38 -2.46
CA VAL A 85 -2.67 3.26 -3.40
C VAL A 85 -2.80 1.90 -2.71
N GLY A 86 -2.91 1.89 -1.39
CA GLY A 86 -3.07 0.68 -0.61
C GLY A 86 -3.48 1.00 0.82
N LEU A 87 -3.57 -0.01 1.65
CA LEU A 87 -3.88 0.15 3.07
C LEU A 87 -2.60 0.45 3.84
N LEU A 88 -2.56 1.59 4.53
CA LEU A 88 -1.45 1.96 5.40
C LEU A 88 -1.85 1.79 6.86
N ILE A 89 -1.01 1.14 7.63
CA ILE A 89 -1.26 0.81 9.03
C ILE A 89 -0.20 1.46 9.91
N ASP A 90 -0.63 2.14 10.96
CA ASP A 90 0.25 2.78 11.94
C ASP A 90 -0.08 2.23 13.33
N GLU A 91 0.51 1.09 13.68
CA GLU A 91 0.32 0.47 14.98
C GLU A 91 1.01 1.22 16.11
N ASN A 92 2.03 2.01 15.79
CA ASN A 92 2.78 2.74 16.82
C ASN A 92 1.98 3.92 17.40
N ASN A 93 1.19 4.59 16.57
CA ASN A 93 0.49 5.81 16.96
C ASN A 93 -1.03 5.70 16.88
N GLU A 94 -1.53 4.84 16.00
CA GLU A 94 -2.96 4.74 15.71
C GLU A 94 -3.47 3.30 15.72
N ALA A 95 -2.97 2.49 16.66
CA ALA A 95 -3.38 1.10 16.80
C ALA A 95 -4.89 0.96 17.03
N ASP A 96 -5.53 1.95 17.63
CA ASP A 96 -6.98 2.00 17.85
C ASP A 96 -7.78 2.10 16.54
N LYS A 97 -7.15 2.55 15.45
CA LYS A 97 -7.80 2.68 14.15
C LYS A 97 -7.55 1.50 13.22
N THR A 98 -6.59 0.63 13.56
CA THR A 98 -6.15 -0.43 12.67
C THR A 98 -7.27 -1.40 12.31
N GLU A 99 -8.02 -1.87 13.28
CA GLU A 99 -9.08 -2.85 13.05
C GLU A 99 -10.15 -2.31 12.09
N LEU A 100 -10.59 -1.08 12.30
CA LEU A 100 -11.58 -0.44 11.46
C LEU A 100 -11.06 -0.18 10.06
N ARG A 101 -9.79 0.24 9.95
CA ARG A 101 -9.15 0.45 8.64
C ARG A 101 -9.08 -0.84 7.84
N ILE A 102 -8.70 -1.95 8.49
CA ILE A 102 -8.65 -3.26 7.84
C ILE A 102 -10.06 -3.69 7.42
N GLN A 103 -11.04 -3.54 8.30
CA GLN A 103 -12.41 -3.94 8.02
C GLN A 103 -12.99 -3.18 6.82
N ASN A 104 -12.85 -1.86 6.81
CA ASN A 104 -13.34 -1.03 5.72
C ASN A 104 -12.65 -1.35 4.40
N TRP A 105 -11.34 -1.56 4.45
CA TRP A 105 -10.55 -1.86 3.27
C TRP A 105 -10.92 -3.23 2.69
N THR A 106 -11.05 -4.25 3.53
CA THR A 106 -11.42 -5.59 3.06
C THR A 106 -12.85 -5.63 2.55
N ASP A 107 -13.76 -4.88 3.15
CA ASP A 107 -15.13 -4.78 2.64
C ASP A 107 -15.17 -4.14 1.26
N ALA A 108 -14.36 -3.11 1.04
CA ALA A 108 -14.24 -2.48 -0.27
C ALA A 108 -13.60 -3.42 -1.29
N LEU A 109 -12.57 -4.19 -0.90
CA LEU A 109 -11.94 -5.17 -1.77
C LEU A 109 -12.91 -6.21 -2.29
N LYS A 110 -13.82 -6.68 -1.46
CA LYS A 110 -14.83 -7.67 -1.86
C LYS A 110 -15.66 -7.20 -3.04
N LYS A 111 -15.85 -5.90 -3.18
CA LYS A 111 -16.60 -5.31 -4.29
C LYS A 111 -15.76 -5.14 -5.55
N GLU A 112 -14.44 -5.10 -5.39
CA GLU A 112 -13.51 -4.90 -6.51
C GLU A 112 -12.97 -6.21 -7.08
N ILE A 113 -13.03 -7.28 -6.31
CA ILE A 113 -12.63 -8.60 -6.75
C ILE A 113 -13.75 -9.22 -7.58
#